data_812d5fed032638dc15dc8b44f7f21eb1
#
_entry.id   812d5fed032638dc15dc8b44f7f21eb1
#
_cell.length_a   1.000
_cell.length_b   1.000
_cell.length_c   1.000
_cell.angle_alpha   90.00
_cell.angle_beta   90.00
_cell.angle_gamma   90.00
#
_symmetry.space_group_name_H-M   'P 1'
#
loop_
_entity.id
_entity.type
_entity.pdbx_description
1 polymer ?
#
loop_
_entity_poly.entity_id
_entity_poly.type
_entity_poly.pdbx_seq_one_letter_code
_entity_poly.pdbx_strand_id
1 'polypeptide(L)'
;MAHPMPREIAPGVFWIGDCLAQRHKGKVYHGYNAAFVVAGETASCLVETGHPKDFPVIERHMNELFAKGIAPLKYLFVTHQETPHCGGLGRVLQTFPDALLCGDVSDYHLAFPQYEHRMRWMKEGDEIDLGGRSLMAVEPVIRDLRTTWWGFDTKERVLFPGDGFAYSHYHEDGHCGLVAEEATSLDLPDVSSTFADLALFSTKFADMNVYCDRLDQLIERLNVKTIAPTHGLPITDVKLTVPKVQEGLKAAALMPESGTNEKVAAPVAEAAPAA
;
A
#
# COMPACT_ATOMS: atom_id res chain seq x y z
N MET A 1 7.66 -15.83 15.15
CA MET A 1 7.20 -16.88 14.21
C MET A 1 6.53 -16.18 13.04
N ALA A 2 6.82 -16.59 11.81
CA ALA A 2 6.18 -16.02 10.64
C ALA A 2 4.66 -16.23 10.68
N HIS A 3 3.89 -15.22 10.29
CA HIS A 3 2.48 -15.39 10.02
C HIS A 3 2.29 -15.74 8.55
N PRO A 4 1.56 -16.83 8.23
CA PRO A 4 1.33 -17.20 6.85
C PRO A 4 0.49 -16.11 6.14
N MET A 5 0.84 -15.86 4.88
CA MET A 5 0.05 -15.02 3.98
C MET A 5 -0.92 -15.91 3.17
N PRO A 6 -2.13 -15.46 2.86
CA PRO A 6 -2.75 -14.17 3.21
C PRO A 6 -3.03 -14.02 4.71
N ARG A 7 -2.79 -12.83 5.28
CA ARG A 7 -3.04 -12.55 6.69
C ARG A 7 -4.28 -11.67 6.85
N GLU A 8 -5.24 -12.08 7.67
CA GLU A 8 -6.36 -11.24 8.07
C GLU A 8 -5.89 -10.22 9.11
N ILE A 9 -5.98 -8.92 8.78
CA ILE A 9 -5.56 -7.79 9.64
C ILE A 9 -6.72 -7.09 10.35
N ALA A 10 -7.92 -7.30 9.84
CA ALA A 10 -9.20 -6.95 10.45
C ALA A 10 -10.27 -7.87 9.85
N PRO A 11 -11.44 -8.08 10.51
CA PRO A 11 -12.46 -8.99 10.01
C PRO A 11 -12.84 -8.73 8.54
N GLY A 12 -12.55 -9.70 7.65
CA GLY A 12 -12.77 -9.61 6.22
C GLY A 12 -11.82 -8.66 5.46
N VAL A 13 -10.72 -8.22 6.08
CA VAL A 13 -9.65 -7.47 5.43
C VAL A 13 -8.37 -8.27 5.47
N PHE A 14 -7.90 -8.68 4.30
CA PHE A 14 -6.76 -9.57 4.15
C PHE A 14 -5.58 -8.86 3.51
N TRP A 15 -4.44 -8.90 4.16
CA TRP A 15 -3.16 -8.50 3.60
C TRP A 15 -2.60 -9.61 2.74
N ILE A 16 -2.25 -9.26 1.50
CA ILE A 16 -1.67 -10.16 0.49
C ILE A 16 -0.44 -9.48 -0.14
N GLY A 17 0.28 -10.22 -0.97
CA GLY A 17 1.49 -9.71 -1.62
C GLY A 17 2.75 -10.41 -1.11
N ASP A 18 3.89 -9.84 -1.43
CA ASP A 18 5.19 -10.42 -1.13
C ASP A 18 6.17 -9.38 -0.59
N CYS A 19 7.19 -9.85 0.08
CA CYS A 19 8.27 -9.05 0.63
C CYS A 19 9.33 -8.77 -0.45
N LEU A 20 9.81 -7.53 -0.51
CA LEU A 20 10.83 -7.07 -1.43
C LEU A 20 12.08 -6.62 -0.66
N ALA A 21 13.22 -7.24 -0.94
CA ALA A 21 14.51 -6.78 -0.41
C ALA A 21 15.03 -5.60 -1.25
N GLN A 22 15.35 -4.50 -0.60
CA GLN A 22 15.91 -3.29 -1.20
C GLN A 22 17.27 -2.96 -0.56
N ARG A 23 18.20 -2.44 -1.36
CA ARG A 23 19.50 -1.95 -0.87
C ARG A 23 19.49 -0.43 -0.85
N HIS A 24 19.85 0.14 0.31
CA HIS A 24 20.00 1.58 0.47
C HIS A 24 21.16 1.86 1.45
N LYS A 25 22.08 2.78 1.10
CA LYS A 25 23.25 3.16 1.94
C LYS A 25 24.00 1.95 2.53
N GLY A 26 24.21 0.90 1.70
CA GLY A 26 24.96 -0.31 2.10
C GLY A 26 24.19 -1.31 2.98
N LYS A 27 22.95 -1.04 3.35
CA LYS A 27 22.08 -1.94 4.10
C LYS A 27 21.02 -2.56 3.21
N VAL A 28 20.51 -3.71 3.61
CA VAL A 28 19.34 -4.36 3.01
C VAL A 28 18.12 -4.02 3.85
N TYR A 29 17.13 -3.45 3.22
CA TYR A 29 15.84 -3.15 3.80
C TYR A 29 14.79 -4.06 3.16
N HIS A 30 13.83 -4.50 3.94
CA HIS A 30 12.66 -5.18 3.42
C HIS A 30 11.50 -4.18 3.35
N GLY A 31 10.84 -4.14 2.19
CA GLY A 31 9.61 -3.40 1.97
C GLY A 31 8.55 -4.35 1.42
N TYR A 32 7.30 -4.10 1.66
CA TYR A 32 6.22 -4.77 0.96
C TYR A 32 5.72 -3.92 -0.21
N ASN A 33 5.30 -4.61 -1.28
CA ASN A 33 4.34 -4.08 -2.24
C ASN A 33 3.01 -4.74 -1.88
N ALA A 34 2.47 -4.33 -0.76
CA ALA A 34 1.27 -4.92 -0.21
C ALA A 34 0.07 -4.64 -1.12
N ALA A 35 -0.77 -5.64 -1.27
CA ALA A 35 -2.13 -5.49 -1.75
C ALA A 35 -3.09 -6.01 -0.66
N PHE A 36 -4.33 -5.57 -0.71
CA PHE A 36 -5.31 -5.95 0.30
C PHE A 36 -6.61 -6.37 -0.36
N VAL A 37 -7.25 -7.40 0.19
CA VAL A 37 -8.59 -7.81 -0.21
C VAL A 37 -9.57 -7.37 0.87
N VAL A 38 -10.52 -6.52 0.52
CA VAL A 38 -11.65 -6.14 1.37
C VAL A 38 -12.85 -6.97 0.92
N ALA A 39 -13.25 -7.94 1.75
CA ALA A 39 -14.31 -8.88 1.44
C ALA A 39 -15.64 -8.47 2.09
N GLY A 40 -16.62 -8.09 1.29
CA GLY A 40 -18.00 -7.90 1.69
C GLY A 40 -18.84 -9.15 1.53
N GLU A 41 -20.15 -9.06 1.70
CA GLU A 41 -21.07 -10.18 1.58
C GLU A 41 -21.35 -10.56 0.12
N THR A 42 -21.32 -9.59 -0.80
CA THR A 42 -21.72 -9.79 -2.22
C THR A 42 -20.60 -9.52 -3.22
N ALA A 43 -19.56 -8.83 -2.80
CA ALA A 43 -18.40 -8.48 -3.62
C ALA A 43 -17.14 -8.32 -2.78
N SER A 44 -15.98 -8.48 -3.40
CA SER A 44 -14.69 -8.09 -2.86
C SER A 44 -14.07 -6.96 -3.68
N CYS A 45 -13.25 -6.14 -3.01
CA CYS A 45 -12.39 -5.14 -3.63
C CYS A 45 -10.93 -5.51 -3.39
N LEU A 46 -10.13 -5.51 -4.46
CA LEU A 46 -8.67 -5.56 -4.35
C LEU A 46 -8.15 -4.12 -4.27
N VAL A 47 -7.48 -3.78 -3.19
CA VAL A 47 -6.77 -2.51 -3.01
C VAL A 47 -5.30 -2.75 -3.33
N GLU A 48 -4.76 -2.01 -4.27
CA GLU A 48 -3.45 -2.17 -4.90
C GLU A 48 -3.28 -3.46 -5.70
N THR A 49 -2.30 -3.48 -6.59
CA THR A 49 -2.03 -4.64 -7.46
C THR A 49 -0.59 -5.11 -7.44
N GLY A 50 0.28 -4.44 -6.67
CA GLY A 50 1.70 -4.76 -6.55
C GLY A 50 2.50 -4.51 -7.85
N HIS A 51 3.78 -4.86 -7.82
CA HIS A 51 4.60 -4.93 -9.02
C HIS A 51 4.16 -6.06 -9.96
N PRO A 52 4.46 -5.99 -11.26
CA PRO A 52 4.20 -7.09 -12.19
C PRO A 52 4.79 -8.44 -11.73
N LYS A 53 5.94 -8.41 -11.05
CA LYS A 53 6.60 -9.61 -10.50
C LYS A 53 5.82 -10.26 -9.34
N ASP A 54 5.03 -9.47 -8.61
CA ASP A 54 4.31 -9.93 -7.43
C ASP A 54 2.96 -10.59 -7.79
N PHE A 55 2.48 -10.38 -9.01
CA PHE A 55 1.18 -10.87 -9.46
C PHE A 55 0.97 -12.38 -9.24
N PRO A 56 1.95 -13.29 -9.52
CA PRO A 56 1.76 -14.71 -9.26
C PRO A 56 1.48 -15.04 -7.78
N VAL A 57 2.06 -14.28 -6.86
CA VAL A 57 1.83 -14.43 -5.42
C VAL A 57 0.47 -13.86 -5.04
N ILE A 58 0.14 -12.66 -5.55
CA ILE A 58 -1.16 -12.02 -5.34
C ILE A 58 -2.29 -12.91 -5.85
N GLU A 59 -2.17 -13.43 -7.08
CA GLU A 59 -3.15 -14.33 -7.68
C GLU A 59 -3.35 -15.61 -6.83
N ARG A 60 -2.26 -16.22 -6.38
CA ARG A 60 -2.32 -17.40 -5.49
C ARG A 60 -3.07 -17.07 -4.20
N HIS A 61 -2.73 -15.97 -3.52
CA HIS A 61 -3.38 -15.55 -2.28
C HIS A 61 -4.88 -15.25 -2.49
N MET A 62 -5.24 -14.59 -3.60
CA MET A 62 -6.64 -14.37 -3.94
C MET A 62 -7.39 -15.67 -4.15
N ASN A 63 -6.81 -16.64 -4.89
CA ASN A 63 -7.42 -17.95 -5.11
C ASN A 63 -7.59 -18.73 -3.80
N GLU A 64 -6.63 -18.63 -2.87
CA GLU A 64 -6.78 -19.23 -1.53
C GLU A 64 -7.94 -18.61 -0.75
N LEU A 65 -8.13 -17.29 -0.84
CA LEU A 65 -9.25 -16.60 -0.20
C LEU A 65 -10.59 -16.97 -0.84
N PHE A 66 -10.67 -17.04 -2.17
CA PHE A 66 -11.89 -17.48 -2.86
C PHE A 66 -12.25 -18.94 -2.53
N ALA A 67 -11.24 -19.80 -2.42
CA ALA A 67 -11.48 -21.19 -1.98
C ALA A 67 -12.01 -21.28 -0.54
N LYS A 68 -11.77 -20.27 0.30
CA LYS A 68 -12.35 -20.14 1.65
C LYS A 68 -13.74 -19.50 1.65
N GLY A 69 -14.27 -19.14 0.48
CA GLY A 69 -15.66 -18.68 0.31
C GLY A 69 -15.85 -17.17 0.43
N ILE A 70 -14.80 -16.34 0.30
CA ILE A 70 -15.02 -14.89 0.18
C ILE A 70 -15.77 -14.58 -1.13
N ALA A 71 -16.52 -13.47 -1.13
CA ALA A 71 -17.26 -13.01 -2.29
C ALA A 71 -16.34 -12.73 -3.50
N PRO A 72 -16.84 -12.84 -4.74
CA PRO A 72 -16.04 -12.67 -5.95
C PRO A 72 -15.47 -11.24 -6.05
N LEU A 73 -14.31 -11.12 -6.71
CA LEU A 73 -13.70 -9.83 -7.01
C LEU A 73 -14.56 -9.09 -8.04
N LYS A 74 -15.07 -7.91 -7.67
CA LYS A 74 -15.82 -7.02 -8.57
C LYS A 74 -15.22 -5.63 -8.67
N TYR A 75 -14.32 -5.27 -7.78
CA TYR A 75 -13.76 -3.93 -7.74
C TYR A 75 -12.25 -3.95 -7.50
N LEU A 76 -11.60 -2.98 -8.09
CA LEU A 76 -10.19 -2.64 -7.88
C LEU A 76 -10.13 -1.20 -7.41
N PHE A 77 -9.31 -0.92 -6.42
CA PHE A 77 -9.01 0.43 -5.96
C PHE A 77 -7.49 0.58 -5.88
N VAL A 78 -6.92 1.45 -6.72
CA VAL A 78 -5.48 1.72 -6.72
C VAL A 78 -5.27 3.12 -6.22
N THR A 79 -4.43 3.29 -5.21
CA THR A 79 -4.25 4.60 -4.55
C THR A 79 -3.60 5.61 -5.49
N HIS A 80 -2.64 5.20 -6.32
CA HIS A 80 -2.00 6.06 -7.32
C HIS A 80 -1.25 5.27 -8.41
N GLN A 81 -0.76 5.97 -9.43
CA GLN A 81 -0.27 5.40 -10.69
C GLN A 81 1.23 5.10 -10.68
N GLU A 82 1.74 4.48 -9.63
CA GLU A 82 3.11 3.97 -9.60
C GLU A 82 3.16 2.45 -9.71
N THR A 83 4.29 1.94 -10.21
CA THR A 83 4.46 0.50 -10.46
C THR A 83 4.22 -0.39 -9.23
N PRO A 84 4.62 -0.02 -7.99
CA PRO A 84 4.31 -0.80 -6.79
C PRO A 84 2.82 -0.96 -6.53
N HIS A 85 1.99 -0.03 -6.99
CA HIS A 85 0.56 0.06 -6.73
C HIS A 85 -0.27 -0.48 -7.90
N CYS A 86 0.06 -0.10 -9.13
CA CYS A 86 -0.72 -0.43 -10.32
C CYS A 86 -0.05 -1.43 -11.28
N GLY A 87 1.14 -1.92 -10.98
CA GLY A 87 1.93 -2.74 -11.91
C GLY A 87 1.27 -4.05 -12.32
N GLY A 88 0.48 -4.65 -11.44
CA GLY A 88 -0.32 -5.85 -11.72
C GLY A 88 -1.66 -5.59 -12.41
N LEU A 89 -2.08 -4.32 -12.54
CA LEU A 89 -3.45 -3.94 -12.95
C LEU A 89 -3.91 -4.60 -14.25
N GLY A 90 -3.09 -4.56 -15.29
CA GLY A 90 -3.46 -5.16 -16.58
C GLY A 90 -3.75 -6.66 -16.48
N ARG A 91 -2.99 -7.39 -15.67
CA ARG A 91 -3.21 -8.82 -15.44
C ARG A 91 -4.46 -9.07 -14.61
N VAL A 92 -4.68 -8.29 -13.56
CA VAL A 92 -5.91 -8.40 -12.74
C VAL A 92 -7.14 -8.16 -13.59
N LEU A 93 -7.15 -7.09 -14.40
CA LEU A 93 -8.26 -6.80 -15.31
C LEU A 93 -8.49 -7.88 -16.37
N GLN A 94 -7.44 -8.56 -16.81
CA GLN A 94 -7.54 -9.69 -17.73
C GLN A 94 -8.11 -10.94 -17.05
N THR A 95 -7.66 -11.24 -15.83
CA THR A 95 -8.06 -12.44 -15.08
C THR A 95 -9.48 -12.32 -14.54
N PHE A 96 -9.91 -11.10 -14.17
CA PHE A 96 -11.23 -10.82 -13.62
C PHE A 96 -12.01 -9.88 -14.55
N PRO A 97 -12.67 -10.42 -15.59
CA PRO A 97 -13.30 -9.61 -16.65
C PRO A 97 -14.46 -8.72 -16.16
N ASP A 98 -15.09 -9.07 -15.05
CA ASP A 98 -16.21 -8.31 -14.46
C ASP A 98 -15.74 -7.23 -13.46
N ALA A 99 -14.45 -7.15 -13.14
CA ALA A 99 -13.95 -6.19 -12.17
C ALA A 99 -13.87 -4.79 -12.74
N LEU A 100 -14.30 -3.79 -11.96
CA LEU A 100 -14.22 -2.36 -12.26
C LEU A 100 -13.06 -1.72 -11.51
N LEU A 101 -12.22 -0.95 -12.21
CA LEU A 101 -11.23 -0.07 -11.59
C LEU A 101 -11.91 1.20 -11.11
N CYS A 102 -11.76 1.50 -9.81
CA CYS A 102 -12.34 2.65 -9.13
C CYS A 102 -11.23 3.52 -8.52
N GLY A 103 -11.45 4.83 -8.45
CA GLY A 103 -10.51 5.80 -7.87
C GLY A 103 -10.28 6.98 -8.80
N ASP A 104 -9.09 7.60 -8.76
CA ASP A 104 -8.69 8.52 -9.83
C ASP A 104 -8.20 7.72 -11.04
N VAL A 105 -9.05 7.60 -12.03
CA VAL A 105 -8.78 6.83 -13.24
C VAL A 105 -8.37 7.70 -14.42
N SER A 106 -8.01 8.97 -14.18
CA SER A 106 -7.81 9.98 -15.21
C SER A 106 -6.85 9.56 -16.33
N ASP A 107 -5.77 8.87 -16.00
CA ASP A 107 -4.70 8.52 -16.92
C ASP A 107 -4.59 7.02 -17.23
N TYR A 108 -5.34 6.15 -16.53
CA TYR A 108 -5.24 4.69 -16.75
C TYR A 108 -5.67 4.26 -18.15
N HIS A 109 -6.60 4.99 -18.80
CA HIS A 109 -7.02 4.71 -20.17
C HIS A 109 -5.87 4.90 -21.19
N LEU A 110 -4.86 5.71 -20.85
CA LEU A 110 -3.66 5.89 -21.72
C LEU A 110 -2.77 4.64 -21.68
N ALA A 111 -2.66 3.97 -20.54
CA ALA A 111 -1.89 2.74 -20.38
C ALA A 111 -2.70 1.48 -20.73
N PHE A 112 -4.02 1.51 -20.51
CA PHE A 112 -4.93 0.38 -20.67
C PHE A 112 -6.19 0.76 -21.46
N PRO A 113 -6.08 1.25 -22.72
CA PRO A 113 -7.23 1.74 -23.49
C PRO A 113 -8.31 0.69 -23.73
N GLN A 114 -7.93 -0.59 -23.78
CA GLN A 114 -8.88 -1.70 -23.94
C GLN A 114 -9.81 -1.89 -22.73
N TYR A 115 -9.49 -1.32 -21.57
CA TYR A 115 -10.27 -1.42 -20.33
C TYR A 115 -10.93 -0.10 -19.90
N GLU A 116 -10.90 0.95 -20.72
CA GLU A 116 -11.49 2.26 -20.40
C GLU A 116 -12.97 2.14 -19.97
N HIS A 117 -13.75 1.28 -20.63
CA HIS A 117 -15.15 1.02 -20.28
C HIS A 117 -15.36 0.37 -18.90
N ARG A 118 -14.29 -0.03 -18.22
CA ARG A 118 -14.27 -0.64 -16.88
C ARG A 118 -13.62 0.29 -15.86
N MET A 119 -13.58 1.58 -16.10
CA MET A 119 -12.99 2.58 -15.24
C MET A 119 -14.08 3.50 -14.68
N ARG A 120 -14.13 3.61 -13.36
CA ARG A 120 -15.09 4.45 -12.63
C ARG A 120 -14.35 5.50 -11.83
N TRP A 121 -14.47 6.76 -12.24
CA TRP A 121 -13.92 7.87 -11.49
C TRP A 121 -14.66 8.07 -10.17
N MET A 122 -13.91 8.35 -9.10
CA MET A 122 -14.44 8.61 -7.75
C MET A 122 -13.93 9.96 -7.24
N LYS A 123 -14.74 10.59 -6.41
CA LYS A 123 -14.40 11.78 -5.61
C LYS A 123 -14.48 11.45 -4.12
N GLU A 124 -14.05 12.41 -3.27
CA GLU A 124 -14.13 12.25 -1.81
C GLU A 124 -15.55 11.89 -1.37
N GLY A 125 -15.64 10.87 -0.53
CA GLY A 125 -16.87 10.35 0.04
C GLY A 125 -17.65 9.40 -0.86
N ASP A 126 -17.24 9.19 -2.13
CA ASP A 126 -17.86 8.16 -2.96
C ASP A 126 -17.53 6.77 -2.40
N GLU A 127 -18.50 5.88 -2.46
CA GLU A 127 -18.39 4.53 -1.90
C GLU A 127 -18.54 3.44 -2.95
N ILE A 128 -17.81 2.36 -2.74
CA ILE A 128 -17.94 1.06 -3.42
C ILE A 128 -18.66 0.13 -2.45
N ASP A 129 -19.92 -0.19 -2.73
CA ASP A 129 -20.70 -1.13 -1.93
C ASP A 129 -20.22 -2.57 -2.18
N LEU A 130 -19.86 -3.26 -1.10
CA LEU A 130 -19.40 -4.64 -1.13
C LEU A 130 -20.40 -5.62 -0.49
N GLY A 131 -21.55 -5.11 -0.03
CA GLY A 131 -22.51 -5.85 0.78
C GLY A 131 -22.10 -5.89 2.25
N GLY A 132 -22.85 -5.18 3.10
CA GLY A 132 -22.58 -5.09 4.54
C GLY A 132 -21.35 -4.28 4.95
N ARG A 133 -20.61 -3.72 3.99
CA ARG A 133 -19.50 -2.75 4.11
C ARG A 133 -19.28 -2.02 2.81
N SER A 134 -18.60 -0.87 2.90
CA SER A 134 -18.18 -0.11 1.73
C SER A 134 -16.70 0.24 1.80
N LEU A 135 -16.06 0.37 0.65
CA LEU A 135 -14.78 1.06 0.51
C LEU A 135 -15.04 2.48 0.05
N MET A 136 -14.70 3.47 0.88
CA MET A 136 -14.90 4.90 0.62
C MET A 136 -13.61 5.55 0.11
N ALA A 137 -13.72 6.41 -0.89
CA ALA A 137 -12.63 7.25 -1.34
C ALA A 137 -12.41 8.42 -0.36
N VAL A 138 -11.18 8.62 0.08
CA VAL A 138 -10.78 9.64 1.05
C VAL A 138 -9.72 10.55 0.44
N GLU A 139 -9.90 11.86 0.59
CA GLU A 139 -8.89 12.84 0.19
C GLU A 139 -7.59 12.62 0.97
N PRO A 140 -6.44 12.39 0.30
CA PRO A 140 -5.19 12.12 0.98
C PRO A 140 -4.63 13.37 1.64
N VAL A 141 -4.05 13.22 2.83
CA VAL A 141 -3.31 14.29 3.50
C VAL A 141 -1.92 14.44 2.90
N ILE A 142 -1.23 13.33 2.64
CA ILE A 142 0.06 13.29 1.95
C ILE A 142 -0.18 12.69 0.57
N ARG A 143 0.31 13.40 -0.45
CA ARG A 143 0.24 12.95 -1.85
C ARG A 143 1.66 12.86 -2.40
N ASP A 144 1.97 11.76 -3.02
CA ASP A 144 3.12 11.61 -3.90
C ASP A 144 2.79 11.96 -5.36
N LEU A 145 1.60 11.57 -5.83
CA LEU A 145 1.10 11.97 -7.14
C LEU A 145 -0.20 12.80 -7.03
N ARG A 146 -0.48 13.60 -8.05
CA ARG A 146 -1.74 14.37 -8.14
C ARG A 146 -2.97 13.46 -8.11
N THR A 147 -2.86 12.27 -8.68
CA THR A 147 -3.93 11.27 -8.81
C THR A 147 -4.07 10.37 -7.57
N THR A 148 -3.34 10.67 -6.47
CA THR A 148 -3.42 9.88 -5.24
C THR A 148 -4.80 10.01 -4.60
N TRP A 149 -5.41 8.87 -4.27
CA TRP A 149 -6.57 8.73 -3.38
C TRP A 149 -6.28 7.70 -2.30
N TRP A 150 -6.88 7.88 -1.15
CA TRP A 150 -6.85 6.88 -0.08
C TRP A 150 -8.15 6.11 -0.04
N GLY A 151 -8.09 4.81 0.27
CA GLY A 151 -9.26 3.97 0.51
C GLY A 151 -9.56 3.85 2.00
N PHE A 152 -10.83 3.71 2.35
CA PHE A 152 -11.25 3.50 3.74
C PHE A 152 -12.37 2.47 3.82
N ASP A 153 -12.12 1.35 4.51
CA ASP A 153 -13.17 0.38 4.84
C ASP A 153 -14.06 0.93 5.95
N THR A 154 -15.32 1.10 5.66
CA THR A 154 -16.28 1.75 6.56
C THR A 154 -16.71 0.87 7.73
N LYS A 155 -16.57 -0.45 7.65
CA LYS A 155 -17.00 -1.40 8.69
C LYS A 155 -15.95 -1.55 9.77
N GLU A 156 -14.77 -2.01 9.42
CA GLU A 156 -13.68 -2.28 10.37
C GLU A 156 -12.75 -1.09 10.57
N ARG A 157 -13.02 0.02 9.85
CA ARG A 157 -12.30 1.28 10.01
C ARG A 157 -10.82 1.16 9.61
N VAL A 158 -10.56 0.47 8.50
CA VAL A 158 -9.22 0.29 7.95
C VAL A 158 -8.93 1.36 6.91
N LEU A 159 -7.85 2.11 7.10
CA LEU A 159 -7.35 3.11 6.15
C LEU A 159 -6.28 2.49 5.25
N PHE A 160 -6.39 2.70 3.94
CA PHE A 160 -5.42 2.30 2.91
C PHE A 160 -4.79 3.58 2.32
N PRO A 161 -3.66 4.04 2.87
CA PRO A 161 -3.11 5.36 2.53
C PRO A 161 -2.06 5.31 1.41
N GLY A 162 -1.90 4.20 0.71
CA GLY A 162 -0.77 4.04 -0.20
C GLY A 162 0.56 4.25 0.53
N ASP A 163 1.27 5.31 0.18
CA ASP A 163 2.56 5.67 0.78
C ASP A 163 2.47 6.66 1.95
N GLY A 164 1.27 7.15 2.26
CA GLY A 164 1.10 8.21 3.27
C GLY A 164 1.55 7.86 4.69
N PHE A 165 1.63 6.58 5.03
CA PHE A 165 2.18 6.04 6.29
C PHE A 165 3.21 4.95 6.02
N ALA A 166 3.82 4.96 4.83
CA ALA A 166 4.77 3.94 4.44
C ALA A 166 6.09 4.06 5.19
N TYR A 167 6.73 2.94 5.36
CA TYR A 167 8.06 2.83 5.93
C TYR A 167 8.77 1.57 5.45
N SER A 168 10.09 1.60 5.44
CA SER A 168 10.90 0.40 5.24
C SER A 168 10.90 -0.43 6.53
N HIS A 169 11.12 -1.72 6.43
CA HIS A 169 11.27 -2.59 7.59
C HIS A 169 12.37 -3.62 7.38
N TYR A 170 12.84 -4.16 8.48
CA TYR A 170 13.82 -5.23 8.50
C TYR A 170 13.19 -6.46 9.11
N HIS A 171 13.44 -7.61 8.52
CA HIS A 171 13.19 -8.88 9.18
C HIS A 171 14.17 -9.94 8.70
N GLU A 172 14.39 -10.94 9.53
CA GLU A 172 15.10 -12.16 9.18
C GLU A 172 14.15 -13.12 8.45
N ASP A 173 14.71 -14.12 7.78
CA ASP A 173 13.92 -15.19 7.18
C ASP A 173 12.97 -15.83 8.20
N GLY A 174 11.72 -16.03 7.79
CA GLY A 174 10.68 -16.58 8.66
C GLY A 174 9.93 -15.55 9.53
N HIS A 175 10.21 -14.25 9.38
CA HIS A 175 9.48 -13.17 10.07
C HIS A 175 8.51 -12.41 9.15
N CYS A 176 8.22 -12.93 7.96
CA CYS A 176 7.23 -12.33 7.07
C CYS A 176 5.82 -12.35 7.69
N GLY A 177 5.00 -11.36 7.32
CA GLY A 177 3.59 -11.29 7.75
C GLY A 177 3.38 -10.73 9.16
N LEU A 178 4.40 -10.14 9.81
CA LEU A 178 4.24 -9.41 11.07
C LEU A 178 3.45 -8.11 10.83
N VAL A 179 2.69 -7.66 11.81
CA VAL A 179 2.19 -6.27 11.90
C VAL A 179 3.21 -5.40 12.63
N ALA A 180 3.08 -4.09 12.54
CA ALA A 180 4.05 -3.14 13.07
C ALA A 180 4.38 -3.37 14.56
N GLU A 181 3.38 -3.67 15.36
CA GLU A 181 3.50 -3.86 16.81
C GLU A 181 4.19 -5.17 17.19
N GLU A 182 4.26 -6.14 16.28
CA GLU A 182 4.96 -7.42 16.47
C GLU A 182 6.46 -7.30 16.09
N ALA A 183 6.82 -6.32 15.29
CA ALA A 183 8.19 -6.04 14.86
C ALA A 183 8.94 -5.16 15.89
N THR A 184 9.07 -5.64 17.12
CA THR A 184 9.54 -4.86 18.28
C THR A 184 10.97 -4.34 18.17
N SER A 185 11.79 -4.91 17.28
CA SER A 185 13.17 -4.45 17.03
C SER A 185 13.27 -3.35 15.96
N LEU A 186 12.14 -2.97 15.33
CA LEU A 186 12.13 -1.98 14.27
C LEU A 186 12.15 -0.57 14.85
N ASP A 187 13.15 0.23 14.49
CA ASP A 187 13.20 1.66 14.79
C ASP A 187 12.30 2.39 13.79
N LEU A 188 11.02 2.53 14.15
CA LEU A 188 10.02 3.11 13.26
C LEU A 188 10.33 4.56 12.84
N PRO A 189 10.81 5.47 13.70
CA PRO A 189 11.25 6.79 13.27
C PRO A 189 12.34 6.75 12.18
N ASP A 190 13.37 5.91 12.36
CA ASP A 190 14.49 5.79 11.39
C ASP A 190 14.01 5.24 10.06
N VAL A 191 13.27 4.14 10.06
CA VAL A 191 12.81 3.52 8.80
C VAL A 191 11.71 4.32 8.10
N SER A 192 10.90 5.08 8.83
CA SER A 192 9.92 6.00 8.25
C SER A 192 10.62 7.21 7.64
N SER A 193 11.63 7.78 8.31
CA SER A 193 12.42 8.88 7.75
C SER A 193 13.17 8.45 6.49
N THR A 194 13.75 7.25 6.49
CA THR A 194 14.42 6.68 5.33
C THR A 194 13.47 6.52 4.14
N PHE A 195 12.27 5.99 4.37
CA PHE A 195 11.28 5.84 3.30
C PHE A 195 10.80 7.19 2.76
N ALA A 196 10.49 8.13 3.64
CA ALA A 196 10.05 9.47 3.24
C ALA A 196 11.13 10.23 2.44
N ASP A 197 12.41 10.08 2.79
CA ASP A 197 13.53 10.64 2.02
C ASP A 197 13.65 10.05 0.61
N LEU A 198 13.27 8.77 0.45
CA LEU A 198 13.35 8.06 -0.83
C LEU A 198 12.13 8.31 -1.74
N ALA A 199 10.91 8.25 -1.18
CA ALA A 199 9.68 8.18 -1.96
C ALA A 199 8.79 9.42 -1.81
N LEU A 200 8.83 10.10 -0.67
CA LEU A 200 7.98 11.27 -0.40
C LEU A 200 8.79 12.58 -0.43
N PHE A 201 9.54 12.79 -1.49
CA PHE A 201 10.44 13.92 -1.62
C PHE A 201 9.76 15.29 -1.41
N SER A 202 8.48 15.40 -1.75
CA SER A 202 7.67 16.60 -1.54
C SER A 202 7.57 17.02 -0.06
N THR A 203 7.78 16.11 0.89
CA THR A 203 7.78 16.41 2.33
C THR A 203 8.89 17.37 2.75
N LYS A 204 9.99 17.42 1.99
CA LYS A 204 11.11 18.35 2.23
C LYS A 204 10.75 19.82 2.03
N PHE A 205 9.67 20.10 1.30
CA PHE A 205 9.21 21.45 0.99
C PHE A 205 7.95 21.85 1.77
N ALA A 206 7.56 21.03 2.76
CA ALA A 206 6.33 21.20 3.50
C ALA A 206 6.60 21.29 5.02
N ASP A 207 5.77 22.05 5.75
CA ASP A 207 5.77 21.99 7.21
C ASP A 207 5.06 20.69 7.66
N MET A 208 5.86 19.69 7.96
CA MET A 208 5.34 18.37 8.35
C MET A 208 4.57 18.37 9.67
N ASN A 209 4.70 19.40 10.52
CA ASN A 209 3.84 19.51 11.71
C ASN A 209 2.39 19.73 11.29
N VAL A 210 2.13 20.61 10.33
CA VAL A 210 0.78 20.86 9.81
C VAL A 210 0.20 19.59 9.17
N TYR A 211 1.01 18.83 8.44
CA TYR A 211 0.55 17.57 7.83
C TYR A 211 0.27 16.50 8.89
N CYS A 212 1.11 16.36 9.92
CA CYS A 212 0.87 15.43 11.02
C CYS A 212 -0.42 15.78 11.79
N ASP A 213 -0.67 17.05 12.07
CA ASP A 213 -1.91 17.49 12.70
C ASP A 213 -3.14 17.14 11.84
N ARG A 214 -3.05 17.28 10.52
CA ARG A 214 -4.11 16.88 9.60
C ARG A 214 -4.30 15.37 9.53
N LEU A 215 -3.23 14.58 9.63
CA LEU A 215 -3.30 13.12 9.74
C LEU A 215 -4.04 12.71 11.01
N ASP A 216 -3.74 13.33 12.15
CA ASP A 216 -4.40 13.05 13.41
C ASP A 216 -5.90 13.41 13.36
N GLN A 217 -6.24 14.57 12.77
CA GLN A 217 -7.64 14.96 12.54
C GLN A 217 -8.38 13.98 11.64
N LEU A 218 -7.73 13.47 10.58
CA LEU A 218 -8.31 12.45 9.69
C LEU A 218 -8.57 11.14 10.45
N ILE A 219 -7.58 10.68 11.21
CA ILE A 219 -7.65 9.45 12.03
C ILE A 219 -8.80 9.56 13.03
N GLU A 220 -8.92 10.69 13.71
CA GLU A 220 -10.01 10.93 14.67
C GLU A 220 -11.37 11.01 13.96
N ARG A 221 -11.49 11.81 12.91
CA ARG A 221 -12.73 11.99 12.12
C ARG A 221 -13.27 10.67 11.60
N LEU A 222 -12.40 9.83 11.06
CA LEU A 222 -12.77 8.52 10.52
C LEU A 222 -12.78 7.43 11.58
N ASN A 223 -12.32 7.70 12.82
CA ASN A 223 -12.15 6.71 13.88
C ASN A 223 -11.34 5.49 13.39
N VAL A 224 -10.21 5.75 12.71
CA VAL A 224 -9.35 4.72 12.13
C VAL A 224 -8.86 3.76 13.21
N LYS A 225 -8.97 2.46 12.95
CA LYS A 225 -8.53 1.39 13.85
C LYS A 225 -7.27 0.68 13.37
N THR A 226 -7.14 0.58 12.05
CA THR A 226 -6.01 -0.10 11.39
C THR A 226 -5.58 0.77 10.20
N ILE A 227 -4.27 0.86 9.97
CA ILE A 227 -3.70 1.48 8.78
C ILE A 227 -2.95 0.41 8.00
N ALA A 228 -3.25 0.30 6.72
CA ALA A 228 -2.73 -0.71 5.82
C ALA A 228 -1.93 -0.04 4.68
N PRO A 229 -0.66 0.37 4.92
CA PRO A 229 0.17 1.02 3.92
C PRO A 229 0.63 0.02 2.86
N THR A 230 0.95 0.50 1.66
CA THR A 230 1.49 -0.34 0.59
C THR A 230 2.91 -0.80 0.89
N HIS A 231 3.71 0.05 1.51
CA HIS A 231 5.06 -0.30 1.97
C HIS A 231 5.13 -0.27 3.49
N GLY A 232 5.77 -1.28 4.08
CA GLY A 232 5.84 -1.49 5.51
C GLY A 232 4.88 -2.59 5.99
N LEU A 233 4.62 -2.59 7.27
CA LEU A 233 3.75 -3.55 7.94
C LEU A 233 2.41 -2.86 8.29
N PRO A 234 1.27 -3.56 8.24
CA PRO A 234 0.02 -3.01 8.74
C PRO A 234 0.14 -2.55 10.19
N ILE A 235 -0.45 -1.41 10.51
CA ILE A 235 -0.48 -0.79 11.85
C ILE A 235 -1.82 -1.13 12.48
N THR A 236 -1.81 -1.93 13.54
CA THR A 236 -3.03 -2.38 14.24
C THR A 236 -3.26 -1.68 15.58
N ASP A 237 -2.24 -1.02 16.14
CA ASP A 237 -2.36 -0.06 17.22
C ASP A 237 -1.96 1.34 16.75
N VAL A 238 -2.96 2.06 16.22
CA VAL A 238 -2.78 3.41 15.66
C VAL A 238 -2.22 4.39 16.69
N LYS A 239 -2.67 4.30 17.96
CA LYS A 239 -2.23 5.21 19.01
C LYS A 239 -0.78 5.02 19.42
N LEU A 240 -0.30 3.78 19.38
CA LEU A 240 1.07 3.44 19.72
C LEU A 240 2.04 3.75 18.56
N THR A 241 1.62 3.48 17.34
CA THR A 241 2.53 3.39 16.19
C THR A 241 2.58 4.66 15.36
N VAL A 242 1.43 5.33 15.13
CA VAL A 242 1.37 6.55 14.30
C VAL A 242 2.31 7.66 14.77
N PRO A 243 2.41 7.98 16.08
CA PRO A 243 3.34 9.02 16.53
C PRO A 243 4.79 8.76 16.13
N LYS A 244 5.23 7.50 16.10
CA LYS A 244 6.59 7.11 15.69
C LYS A 244 6.81 7.28 14.18
N VAL A 245 5.81 6.94 13.36
CA VAL A 245 5.85 7.18 11.92
C VAL A 245 5.89 8.68 11.62
N GLN A 246 5.09 9.48 12.33
CA GLN A 246 5.09 10.95 12.20
C GLN A 246 6.41 11.57 12.63
N GLU A 247 7.08 11.04 13.65
CA GLU A 247 8.43 11.46 14.04
C GLU A 247 9.41 11.26 12.89
N GLY A 248 9.36 10.10 12.21
CA GLY A 248 10.16 9.83 11.03
C GLY A 248 9.86 10.76 9.84
N LEU A 249 8.58 11.04 9.57
CA LEU A 249 8.18 11.99 8.52
C LEU A 249 8.74 13.40 8.79
N LYS A 250 8.67 13.86 10.03
CA LYS A 250 9.25 15.16 10.45
C LYS A 250 10.76 15.16 10.33
N ALA A 251 11.42 14.07 10.71
CA ALA A 251 12.88 13.95 10.60
C ALA A 251 13.34 13.98 9.13
N ALA A 252 12.64 13.29 8.23
CA ALA A 252 12.94 13.28 6.80
C ALA A 252 12.89 14.69 6.18
N ALA A 253 11.92 15.51 6.57
CA ALA A 253 11.78 16.88 6.08
C ALA A 253 12.99 17.78 6.46
N LEU A 254 13.69 17.44 7.54
CA LEU A 254 14.88 18.18 8.01
C LEU A 254 16.20 17.60 7.47
N MET A 255 16.18 16.46 6.79
CA MET A 255 17.38 15.88 6.20
C MET A 255 17.92 16.80 5.09
N PRO A 256 19.26 17.05 5.04
CA PRO A 256 19.84 17.77 3.94
C PRO A 256 19.56 17.03 2.64
N GLU A 257 19.33 17.77 1.55
CA GLU A 257 19.25 17.14 0.23
C GLU A 257 20.53 16.33 0.03
N SER A 258 20.38 15.02 -0.10
CA SER A 258 21.49 14.16 -0.46
C SER A 258 21.83 14.50 -1.91
N GLY A 259 22.83 15.36 -2.12
CA GLY A 259 23.30 15.80 -3.44
C GLY A 259 23.94 14.69 -4.28
N THR A 260 23.81 13.47 -3.85
CA THR A 260 24.22 12.28 -4.55
C THR A 260 23.02 11.36 -4.71
N ASN A 261 22.35 11.49 -5.85
CA ASN A 261 21.70 10.34 -6.46
C ASN A 261 22.79 9.29 -6.72
N GLU A 262 23.24 8.60 -5.71
CA GLU A 262 23.85 7.29 -5.89
C GLU A 262 22.71 6.39 -6.44
N LYS A 263 22.54 6.49 -7.75
CA LYS A 263 21.80 5.44 -8.48
C LYS A 263 22.54 4.17 -8.16
N VAL A 264 22.06 3.41 -7.21
CA VAL A 264 22.49 2.03 -7.01
C VAL A 264 22.06 1.31 -8.27
N ALA A 265 23.00 1.22 -9.24
CA ALA A 265 22.84 0.34 -10.37
C ALA A 265 22.61 -1.04 -9.77
N ALA A 266 21.41 -1.59 -9.94
CA ALA A 266 21.20 -3.01 -9.67
C ALA A 266 22.30 -3.76 -10.40
N PRO A 267 23.01 -4.73 -9.79
CA PRO A 267 23.96 -5.53 -10.51
C PRO A 267 23.20 -6.19 -11.66
N VAL A 268 23.59 -5.85 -12.87
CA VAL A 268 23.16 -6.59 -14.06
C VAL A 268 23.63 -8.01 -13.80
N ALA A 269 22.70 -8.95 -13.63
CA ALA A 269 23.04 -10.34 -13.55
C ALA A 269 23.87 -10.67 -14.78
N GLU A 270 25.14 -11.02 -14.59
CA GLU A 270 25.96 -11.53 -15.69
C GLU A 270 25.22 -12.70 -16.30
N ALA A 271 24.83 -12.53 -17.58
CA ALA A 271 24.27 -13.62 -18.33
C ALA A 271 25.27 -14.76 -18.35
N ALA A 272 24.90 -15.92 -17.83
CA ALA A 272 25.70 -17.11 -17.89
C ALA A 272 26.06 -17.37 -19.38
N PRO A 273 27.32 -17.69 -19.71
CA PRO A 273 27.69 -17.98 -21.07
C PRO A 273 26.85 -19.16 -21.57
N ALA A 274 26.25 -18.97 -22.76
CA ALA A 274 25.54 -20.03 -23.45
C ALA A 274 26.49 -21.20 -23.72
N ALA A 275 26.12 -22.38 -23.22
CA ALA A 275 26.82 -23.65 -23.51
C ALA A 275 26.41 -24.18 -24.89
#